data_136fb001caeeaebe7ae2368a3e9b8af1
#
_entry.id   136fb001caeeaebe7ae2368a3e9b8af1
#
_cell.length_a   1.000
_cell.length_b   1.000
_cell.length_c   1.000
_cell.angle_alpha   90.00
_cell.angle_beta   90.00
_cell.angle_gamma   90.00
#
_symmetry.space_group_name_H-M   'P 1'
#
loop_
_entity.id
_entity.type
_entity.pdbx_description
1 polymer ?
#
loop_
_entity_poly.entity_id
_entity_poly.type
_entity_poly.pdbx_seq_one_letter_code
_entity_poly.pdbx_strand_id
1 'polypeptide(L)'
;MFEPDFVTLKTDDIVISACQAVMEDDGFCGYCLRIENNSNDKIQILGKDFSLTDDQGNSYLRSEIGFNGEILELNPGEYFEFEDMMPVSFRAAVLYGTCRISKEHVKQIKNIKIPALELFTNQRSSLVLN
;
A
#
# COMPACT_ATOMS: atom_id res chain seq x y z
N MET A 1 14.35 -18.03 7.96
CA MET A 1 13.23 -17.12 8.22
C MET A 1 13.40 -15.87 7.40
N PHE A 2 12.38 -15.50 6.68
CA PHE A 2 12.41 -14.30 5.84
C PHE A 2 11.68 -13.18 6.52
N GLU A 3 12.35 -12.06 6.69
CA GLU A 3 11.65 -10.83 7.00
C GLU A 3 11.21 -10.21 5.70
N PRO A 4 9.97 -9.72 5.62
CA PRO A 4 9.53 -9.06 4.40
C PRO A 4 10.37 -7.81 4.16
N ASP A 5 10.72 -7.61 2.90
CA ASP A 5 11.45 -6.42 2.49
C ASP A 5 10.48 -5.27 2.36
N PHE A 6 10.44 -4.42 3.36
CA PHE A 6 9.64 -3.22 3.32
C PHE A 6 10.35 -2.14 2.53
N VAL A 7 9.62 -1.48 1.65
CA VAL A 7 10.04 -0.20 1.08
C VAL A 7 9.36 0.89 1.91
N THR A 8 10.09 1.94 2.20
CA THR A 8 9.63 2.97 3.13
C THR A 8 9.83 4.35 2.56
N LEU A 9 8.85 5.22 2.75
CA LEU A 9 8.91 6.61 2.34
C LEU A 9 8.40 7.48 3.48
N LYS A 10 9.21 8.46 3.85
CA LYS A 10 8.84 9.43 4.87
C LYS A 10 8.49 10.75 4.20
N THR A 11 7.30 11.25 4.49
CA THR A 11 6.85 12.56 4.03
C THR A 11 6.39 13.35 5.25
N ASP A 12 7.08 14.46 5.52
CA ASP A 12 6.91 15.18 6.77
C ASP A 12 7.14 14.21 7.94
N ASP A 13 6.19 14.06 8.83
CA ASP A 13 6.30 13.13 9.96
C ASP A 13 5.42 11.90 9.78
N ILE A 14 5.01 11.62 8.55
CA ILE A 14 4.24 10.42 8.22
C ILE A 14 5.15 9.44 7.50
N VAL A 15 5.22 8.22 8.01
CA VAL A 15 6.03 7.16 7.41
C VAL A 15 5.11 6.10 6.85
N ILE A 16 5.23 5.82 5.56
CA ILE A 16 4.48 4.75 4.93
C ILE A 16 5.46 3.69 4.45
N SER A 17 5.22 2.47 4.88
CA SER A 17 6.02 1.30 4.50
C SER A 17 5.11 0.32 3.77
N ALA A 18 5.67 -0.36 2.79
CA ALA A 18 4.93 -1.34 2.01
C ALA A 18 5.78 -2.57 1.77
N CYS A 19 5.14 -3.73 1.73
CA CYS A 19 5.80 -4.97 1.35
C CYS A 19 4.81 -5.88 0.65
N GLN A 20 5.33 -6.82 -0.12
CA GLN A 20 4.49 -7.85 -0.71
C GLN A 20 4.14 -8.89 0.35
N ALA A 21 2.87 -9.23 0.46
CA ALA A 21 2.42 -10.30 1.33
C ALA A 21 2.61 -11.65 0.65
N VAL A 22 2.97 -12.65 1.42
CA VAL A 22 3.09 -14.03 0.90
C VAL A 22 1.69 -14.62 0.79
N MET A 23 1.35 -15.12 -0.40
CA MET A 23 0.06 -15.75 -0.66
C MET A 23 0.29 -17.23 -0.94
N GLU A 24 -0.55 -18.07 -0.36
CA GLU A 24 -0.50 -19.51 -0.60
C GLU A 24 -1.20 -19.90 -1.90
N ASP A 25 -2.22 -19.13 -2.27
CA ASP A 25 -3.01 -19.43 -3.46
C ASP A 25 -2.38 -18.81 -4.71
N ASP A 26 -2.23 -19.63 -5.75
CA ASP A 26 -1.84 -19.12 -7.06
C ASP A 26 -2.94 -18.24 -7.64
N GLY A 27 -2.56 -17.22 -8.35
CA GLY A 27 -3.52 -16.32 -8.98
C GLY A 27 -3.91 -15.13 -8.11
N PHE A 28 -3.34 -15.01 -6.91
CA PHE A 28 -3.54 -13.86 -6.04
C PHE A 28 -2.22 -13.22 -5.68
N CYS A 29 -2.23 -11.92 -5.54
CA CYS A 29 -1.09 -11.15 -5.06
C CYS A 29 -1.54 -10.29 -3.90
N GLY A 30 -0.77 -10.31 -2.84
CA GLY A 30 -1.08 -9.53 -1.65
C GLY A 30 0.00 -8.51 -1.35
N TYR A 31 -0.39 -7.48 -0.64
CA TYR A 31 0.54 -6.47 -0.15
C TYR A 31 0.11 -5.98 1.22
N CYS A 32 1.08 -5.47 1.95
CA CYS A 32 0.87 -4.87 3.28
C CYS A 32 1.28 -3.42 3.22
N LEU A 33 0.51 -2.57 3.87
CA LEU A 33 0.87 -1.18 4.11
C LEU A 33 0.90 -0.93 5.60
N ARG A 34 1.87 -0.13 6.02
CA ARG A 34 1.96 0.36 7.38
C ARG A 34 2.08 1.88 7.33
N ILE A 35 1.21 2.55 8.05
CA ILE A 35 1.18 4.01 8.13
C ILE A 35 1.47 4.41 9.56
N GLU A 36 2.53 5.16 9.79
CA GLU A 36 2.94 5.61 11.11
C GLU A 36 2.78 7.12 11.22
N ASN A 37 2.14 7.56 12.30
CA ASN A 37 2.01 8.97 12.61
C ASN A 37 3.08 9.37 13.61
N ASN A 38 4.17 9.96 13.14
CA ASN A 38 5.24 10.45 13.99
C ASN A 38 5.16 11.97 14.17
N SER A 39 4.01 12.57 13.84
CA SER A 39 3.78 13.99 14.07
C SER A 39 3.27 14.23 15.49
N ASN A 40 3.13 15.48 15.84
CA ASN A 40 2.58 15.87 17.14
C ASN A 40 1.07 16.03 17.12
N ASP A 41 0.44 15.81 15.98
CA ASP A 41 -0.99 16.01 15.81
C ASP A 41 -1.68 14.69 15.48
N LYS A 42 -2.94 14.56 15.89
CA LYS A 42 -3.78 13.46 15.40
C LYS A 42 -4.00 13.62 13.91
N ILE A 43 -3.94 12.52 13.19
CA ILE A 43 -4.23 12.51 11.75
C ILE A 43 -5.44 11.64 11.47
N GLN A 44 -6.12 11.96 10.37
CA GLN A 44 -7.16 11.12 9.81
C GLN A 44 -6.70 10.61 8.46
N ILE A 45 -6.87 9.32 8.24
CA ILE A 45 -6.57 8.71 6.95
C ILE A 45 -7.90 8.62 6.20
N LEU A 46 -8.06 9.48 5.19
CA LEU A 46 -9.32 9.69 4.51
C LEU A 46 -9.53 8.72 3.35
N GLY A 47 -8.46 8.14 2.85
CA GLY A 47 -8.55 7.21 1.75
C GLY A 47 -7.21 6.99 1.08
N LYS A 48 -7.25 6.17 0.03
CA LYS A 48 -6.06 5.84 -0.73
C LYS A 48 -6.39 5.75 -2.21
N ASP A 49 -5.41 6.13 -3.02
CA ASP A 49 -5.49 6.03 -4.47
C ASP A 49 -4.32 5.19 -4.94
N PHE A 50 -4.62 4.06 -5.57
CA PHE A 50 -3.60 3.14 -6.06
C PHE A 50 -3.58 3.08 -7.57
N SER A 51 -2.38 2.89 -8.09
CA SER A 51 -2.16 2.51 -9.47
C SER A 51 -1.32 1.25 -9.49
N LEU A 52 -1.72 0.31 -10.31
CA LEU A 52 -0.96 -0.90 -10.54
C LEU A 52 -0.66 -0.99 -12.02
N THR A 53 0.62 -1.08 -12.37
CA THR A 53 1.04 -1.26 -13.76
C THR A 53 1.76 -2.59 -13.87
N ASP A 54 1.26 -3.48 -14.73
CA ASP A 54 1.81 -4.81 -14.85
C ASP A 54 2.85 -4.92 -15.97
N ASP A 55 3.47 -6.09 -16.08
CA ASP A 55 4.52 -6.36 -17.06
C ASP A 55 3.99 -6.50 -18.50
N GLN A 56 2.67 -6.47 -18.68
CA GLN A 56 2.04 -6.51 -20.00
C GLN A 56 1.58 -5.13 -20.45
N GLY A 57 1.89 -4.10 -19.67
CA GLY A 57 1.54 -2.72 -19.99
C GLY A 57 0.12 -2.31 -19.58
N ASN A 58 -0.59 -3.15 -18.84
CA ASN A 58 -1.90 -2.80 -18.34
C ASN A 58 -1.78 -1.99 -17.06
N SER A 59 -2.63 -0.98 -16.91
CA SER A 59 -2.68 -0.15 -15.74
C SER A 59 -4.06 -0.20 -15.13
N TYR A 60 -4.11 -0.33 -13.82
CA TYR A 60 -5.35 -0.40 -13.05
C TYR A 60 -5.33 0.71 -12.02
N LEU A 61 -6.42 1.47 -11.97
CA LEU A 61 -6.56 2.56 -11.01
C LEU A 61 -7.66 2.20 -10.02
N ARG A 62 -7.41 2.45 -8.76
CA ARG A 62 -8.38 2.20 -7.73
C ARG A 62 -8.33 3.31 -6.69
N SER A 63 -9.48 3.89 -6.41
CA SER A 63 -9.62 4.96 -5.43
C SER A 63 -10.57 4.48 -4.36
N GLU A 64 -10.20 4.63 -3.10
CA GLU A 64 -11.02 4.19 -1.98
C GLU A 64 -11.20 5.31 -0.96
N ILE A 65 -12.38 5.36 -0.35
CA ILE A 65 -12.66 6.23 0.77
C ILE A 65 -12.33 5.45 2.04
N GLY A 66 -11.37 5.95 2.81
CA GLY A 66 -10.94 5.27 4.02
C GLY A 66 -10.32 3.91 3.76
N PHE A 67 -10.48 3.04 4.72
CA PHE A 67 -10.14 1.63 4.64
C PHE A 67 -11.39 0.84 4.92
N ASN A 68 -11.85 0.08 3.93
CA ASN A 68 -13.14 -0.61 3.98
C ASN A 68 -14.31 0.35 4.27
N GLY A 69 -14.21 1.57 3.74
CA GLY A 69 -15.24 2.59 3.90
C GLY A 69 -15.16 3.37 5.21
N GLU A 70 -14.17 3.09 6.06
CA GLU A 70 -14.02 3.78 7.33
C GLU A 70 -12.83 4.72 7.33
N ILE A 71 -13.03 5.91 7.88
CA ILE A 71 -11.96 6.87 8.09
C ILE A 71 -11.25 6.48 9.39
N LEU A 72 -9.94 6.33 9.30
CA LEU A 72 -9.13 5.95 10.44
C LEU A 72 -8.49 7.16 11.08
N GLU A 73 -8.34 7.11 12.40
CA GLU A 73 -7.64 8.14 13.15
C GLU A 73 -6.41 7.54 13.81
N LEU A 74 -5.29 8.25 13.71
CA LEU A 74 -4.04 7.87 14.39
C LEU A 74 -3.57 9.02 15.26
N ASN A 75 -3.42 8.74 16.55
CA ASN A 75 -2.80 9.67 17.48
C ASN A 75 -1.27 9.70 17.25
N PRO A 76 -0.58 10.72 17.78
CA PRO A 76 0.89 10.73 17.70
C PRO A 76 1.48 9.44 18.25
N GLY A 77 2.40 8.84 17.48
CA GLY A 77 3.07 7.61 17.86
C GLY A 77 2.33 6.33 17.50
N GLU A 78 1.11 6.44 17.01
CA GLU A 78 0.34 5.26 16.60
C GLU A 78 0.61 4.89 15.14
N TYR A 79 0.39 3.62 14.84
CA TYR A 79 0.48 3.14 13.46
C TYR A 79 -0.71 2.24 13.13
N PHE A 80 -0.94 2.07 11.85
CA PHE A 80 -1.96 1.18 11.31
C PHE A 80 -1.35 0.31 10.24
N GLU A 81 -1.62 -0.99 10.28
CA GLU A 81 -1.22 -1.94 9.25
C GLU A 81 -2.45 -2.51 8.58
N PHE A 82 -2.32 -2.75 7.30
CA PHE A 82 -3.43 -3.27 6.53
C PHE A 82 -2.87 -4.16 5.43
N GLU A 83 -3.59 -5.25 5.18
CA GLU A 83 -3.28 -6.17 4.11
C GLU A 83 -4.43 -6.21 3.12
N ASP A 84 -4.09 -6.34 1.85
CA ASP A 84 -5.06 -6.53 0.80
C ASP A 84 -4.52 -7.55 -0.18
N MET A 85 -5.44 -8.20 -0.90
CA MET A 85 -5.07 -9.14 -1.94
C MET A 85 -5.88 -8.86 -3.18
N MET A 86 -5.34 -9.21 -4.33
CA MET A 86 -6.01 -9.03 -5.59
C MET A 86 -5.80 -10.23 -6.48
N PRO A 87 -6.82 -10.62 -7.27
CA PRO A 87 -6.61 -11.62 -8.31
C PRO A 87 -5.73 -11.03 -9.39
N VAL A 88 -4.77 -11.81 -9.89
CA VAL A 88 -3.81 -11.29 -10.85
C VAL A 88 -3.59 -12.25 -11.99
N SER A 89 -3.31 -11.67 -13.16
CA SER A 89 -2.93 -12.38 -14.36
C SER A 89 -1.55 -11.94 -14.86
N PHE A 90 -0.77 -11.32 -13.99
CA PHE A 90 0.56 -10.83 -14.34
C PHE A 90 1.63 -11.61 -13.58
N ARG A 91 2.88 -11.51 -14.07
CA ARG A 91 4.05 -12.06 -13.37
C ARG A 91 4.68 -11.04 -12.46
N ALA A 92 4.67 -9.79 -12.89
CA ALA A 92 5.27 -8.71 -12.15
C ALA A 92 4.45 -7.44 -12.36
N ALA A 93 4.43 -6.59 -11.36
CA ALA A 93 3.74 -5.31 -11.44
C ALA A 93 4.38 -4.35 -10.47
N VAL A 94 4.10 -3.07 -10.64
CA VAL A 94 4.47 -2.03 -9.70
C VAL A 94 3.20 -1.41 -9.15
N LEU A 95 3.10 -1.40 -7.83
CA LEU A 95 2.03 -0.73 -7.10
C LEU A 95 2.55 0.60 -6.61
N TYR A 96 1.82 1.67 -6.86
CA TYR A 96 2.17 3.00 -6.38
C TYR A 96 0.90 3.81 -6.15
N GLY A 97 1.03 4.92 -5.44
CA GLY A 97 -0.13 5.74 -5.17
C GLY A 97 0.08 6.72 -4.04
N THR A 98 -1.03 7.17 -3.49
CA THR A 98 -1.03 8.14 -2.40
C THR A 98 -2.10 7.79 -1.37
N CYS A 99 -1.87 8.22 -0.13
CA CYS A 99 -2.88 8.25 0.91
C CYS A 99 -3.30 9.70 1.14
N ARG A 100 -4.61 9.92 1.26
CA ARG A 100 -5.15 11.24 1.61
C ARG A 100 -5.22 11.34 3.11
N ILE A 101 -4.54 12.33 3.67
CA ILE A 101 -4.39 12.50 5.12
C ILE A 101 -4.72 13.93 5.50
N SER A 102 -5.46 14.10 6.60
CA SER A 102 -5.67 15.40 7.20
C SER A 102 -5.15 15.42 8.62
N LYS A 103 -4.63 16.56 9.06
CA LYS A 103 -4.22 16.78 10.45
C LYS A 103 -5.32 17.51 11.18
N GLU A 104 -5.46 17.21 12.48
CA GLU A 104 -6.55 17.73 13.30
C GLU A 104 -6.65 19.27 13.29
N HIS A 105 -5.52 19.95 13.37
CA HIS A 105 -5.50 21.41 13.46
C HIS A 105 -5.24 22.12 12.14
N VAL A 106 -5.14 21.36 11.05
CA VAL A 106 -4.87 21.90 9.73
C VAL A 106 -5.98 21.45 8.80
N LYS A 107 -6.78 22.40 8.32
CA LYS A 107 -7.90 22.07 7.44
C LYS A 107 -7.44 21.82 6.01
N GLN A 108 -6.33 21.11 5.83
CA GLN A 108 -5.77 20.85 4.54
C GLN A 108 -5.57 19.35 4.38
N ILE A 109 -6.06 18.82 3.26
CA ILE A 109 -5.84 17.43 2.92
C ILE A 109 -4.52 17.35 2.16
N LYS A 110 -3.65 16.46 2.60
CA LYS A 110 -2.39 16.19 1.92
C LYS A 110 -2.42 14.80 1.31
N ASN A 111 -1.87 14.71 0.11
CA ASN A 111 -1.65 13.43 -0.55
C ASN A 111 -0.23 12.97 -0.23
N ILE A 112 -0.13 11.96 0.61
CA ILE A 112 1.17 11.42 1.03
C ILE A 112 1.48 10.23 0.15
N LYS A 113 2.66 10.23 -0.46
CA LYS A 113 3.04 9.16 -1.39
C LYS A 113 3.23 7.84 -0.67
N ILE A 114 2.71 6.79 -1.29
CA ILE A 114 2.99 5.41 -0.93
C ILE A 114 4.26 5.03 -1.69
N PRO A 115 5.25 4.39 -1.03
CA PRO A 115 6.43 3.96 -1.76
C PRO A 115 6.07 2.96 -2.86
N ALA A 116 6.72 3.09 -4.02
CA ALA A 116 6.50 2.16 -5.12
C ALA A 116 6.92 0.77 -4.69
N LEU A 117 6.05 -0.21 -4.93
CA LEU A 117 6.26 -1.58 -4.50
C LEU A 117 6.21 -2.51 -5.70
N GLU A 118 7.28 -3.28 -5.90
CA GLU A 118 7.29 -4.33 -6.91
C GLU A 118 6.59 -5.57 -6.38
N LEU A 119 5.70 -6.11 -7.20
CA LEU A 119 4.93 -7.31 -6.87
C LEU A 119 5.24 -8.40 -7.87
N PHE A 120 5.45 -9.61 -7.37
CA PHE A 120 5.73 -10.78 -8.19
C PHE A 120 4.73 -11.87 -7.84
N THR A 121 4.29 -12.63 -8.83
CA THR A 121 3.32 -13.68 -8.60
C THR A 121 3.94 -15.05 -8.77
N ASN A 122 3.29 -16.06 -8.19
CA ASN A 122 3.74 -17.44 -8.27
C ASN A 122 3.57 -18.07 -9.65
N GLN A 123 2.88 -17.40 -10.57
CA GLN A 123 2.75 -17.88 -11.93
C GLN A 123 4.09 -18.08 -12.64
N ARG A 124 5.12 -17.39 -12.16
CA ARG A 124 6.48 -17.56 -12.67
C ARG A 124 6.96 -19.00 -12.58
N SER A 125 6.61 -19.66 -11.47
CA SER A 125 7.09 -21.02 -11.23
C SER A 125 6.63 -22.00 -12.30
N SER A 126 5.38 -21.87 -12.72
CA SER A 126 4.82 -22.73 -13.74
C SER A 126 5.49 -22.57 -15.09
N LEU A 127 5.97 -21.36 -15.37
CA LEU A 127 6.60 -21.08 -16.66
C LEU A 127 8.04 -21.53 -16.72
N VAL A 128 8.70 -21.54 -15.58
CA VAL A 128 10.10 -21.96 -15.51
C VAL A 128 10.24 -23.45 -15.75
N LEU A 129 9.23 -24.22 -15.42
CA LEU A 129 9.24 -25.66 -15.56
C LEU A 129 9.09 -26.13 -17.00
N ASN A 130 8.75 -25.26 -17.87
CA ASN A 130 8.61 -25.59 -19.28
C ASN A 130 9.89 -25.22 -20.05
#